data_23436b760a79b05a41dd8aa2f6899030
#
_entry.id   23436b760a79b05a41dd8aa2f6899030
#
_cell.length_a   1.000
_cell.length_b   1.000
_cell.length_c   1.000
_cell.angle_alpha   90.00
_cell.angle_beta   90.00
_cell.angle_gamma   90.00
#
_symmetry.space_group_name_H-M   'P 1'
#
loop_
_entity.id
_entity.type
_entity.pdbx_description
1 polymer ?
#
loop_
_entity_poly.entity_id
_entity_poly.type
_entity_poly.pdbx_seq_one_letter_code
_entity_poly.pdbx_strand_id
1 'polypeptide(L)'
;MPRVFTPVDISKEEKEIRKDYFDRHTPIIICDAHAREGEKLKVKVKLGKEYPHPDDPDHYINYVQLWNRETFLAEAHFAPGALGNQSGHVEVDFYIVPGPVSMNLTAMAVCTNHGLWQSESKEVTIQK
;
A
#
# COMPACT_ATOMS: atom_id res chain seq x y z
N MET A 1 17.96 17.62 3.60
CA MET A 1 17.76 17.05 2.26
C MET A 1 16.69 17.84 1.51
N PRO A 2 16.98 18.23 0.29
CA PRO A 2 15.95 18.96 -0.47
C PRO A 2 14.77 18.06 -0.80
N ARG A 3 13.59 18.64 -0.88
CA ARG A 3 12.37 17.94 -1.25
C ARG A 3 12.25 17.98 -2.77
N VAL A 4 12.13 16.81 -3.39
CA VAL A 4 12.11 16.72 -4.85
C VAL A 4 10.71 16.61 -5.43
N PHE A 5 9.70 16.39 -4.61
CA PHE A 5 8.30 16.38 -5.06
C PHE A 5 7.41 16.87 -3.93
N THR A 6 6.21 17.32 -4.32
CA THR A 6 5.19 17.78 -3.38
C THR A 6 4.03 16.80 -3.42
N PRO A 7 3.86 15.97 -2.38
CA PRO A 7 2.77 15.00 -2.37
C PRO A 7 1.41 15.69 -2.19
N VAL A 8 0.38 15.07 -2.75
CA VAL A 8 -1.01 15.50 -2.56
C VAL A 8 -1.61 14.66 -1.44
N ASP A 9 -2.25 15.33 -0.49
CA ASP A 9 -2.95 14.65 0.59
C ASP A 9 -4.40 14.41 0.14
N ILE A 10 -4.69 13.18 -0.28
CA ILE A 10 -6.01 12.82 -0.81
C ILE A 10 -7.12 12.94 0.23
N SER A 11 -6.77 12.97 1.52
CA SER A 11 -7.77 13.17 2.57
C SER A 11 -8.35 14.58 2.55
N LYS A 12 -7.64 15.52 1.93
CA LYS A 12 -8.04 16.93 1.79
C LYS A 12 -8.61 17.26 0.43
N GLU A 13 -8.58 16.31 -0.51
CA GLU A 13 -9.11 16.51 -1.85
C GLU A 13 -10.62 16.26 -1.90
N GLU A 14 -11.29 16.76 -2.95
CA GLU A 14 -12.70 16.50 -3.16
C GLU A 14 -12.88 15.09 -3.72
N LYS A 15 -12.91 14.11 -2.85
CA LYS A 15 -12.94 12.69 -3.21
C LYS A 15 -14.18 12.30 -4.01
N GLU A 16 -15.30 13.01 -3.82
CA GLU A 16 -16.56 12.65 -4.48
C GLU A 16 -16.52 12.86 -5.99
N ILE A 17 -15.70 13.80 -6.47
CA ILE A 17 -15.60 14.08 -7.90
C ILE A 17 -14.83 12.98 -8.64
N ARG A 18 -13.79 12.45 -8.00
CA ARG A 18 -12.92 11.42 -8.60
C ARG A 18 -12.73 10.23 -7.67
N LYS A 19 -13.82 9.81 -7.07
CA LYS A 19 -13.83 8.75 -6.08
C LYS A 19 -13.21 7.45 -6.62
N ASP A 20 -13.57 7.07 -7.84
CA ASP A 20 -13.07 5.87 -8.48
C ASP A 20 -11.56 5.96 -8.74
N TYR A 21 -11.09 7.10 -9.19
CA TYR A 21 -9.67 7.33 -9.50
C TYR A 21 -8.81 7.25 -8.23
N PHE A 22 -9.23 7.93 -7.17
CA PHE A 22 -8.49 7.90 -5.90
C PHE A 22 -8.54 6.51 -5.26
N ASP A 23 -9.71 5.91 -5.21
CA ASP A 23 -9.86 4.62 -4.54
C ASP A 23 -9.04 3.52 -5.20
N ARG A 24 -9.13 3.38 -6.53
CA ARG A 24 -8.44 2.28 -7.23
C ARG A 24 -6.92 2.31 -7.11
N HIS A 25 -6.35 3.46 -6.80
CA HIS A 25 -4.91 3.64 -6.67
C HIS A 25 -4.42 3.64 -5.23
N THR A 26 -5.31 3.84 -4.26
CA THR A 26 -4.90 4.01 -2.86
C THR A 26 -4.71 2.66 -2.19
N PRO A 27 -3.49 2.36 -1.73
CA PRO A 27 -3.28 1.14 -0.96
C PRO A 27 -3.91 1.24 0.42
N ILE A 28 -4.35 0.10 0.93
CA ILE A 28 -4.96 -0.03 2.26
C ILE A 28 -4.20 -1.12 2.99
N ILE A 29 -3.83 -0.84 4.25
CA ILE A 29 -3.17 -1.82 5.10
C ILE A 29 -4.23 -2.50 5.96
N ILE A 30 -4.25 -3.81 5.92
CA ILE A 30 -5.15 -4.65 6.72
C ILE A 30 -4.29 -5.58 7.57
N CYS A 31 -4.24 -5.32 8.86
CA CYS A 31 -3.55 -6.16 9.82
C CYS A 31 -4.08 -5.87 11.23
N ASP A 32 -3.70 -6.72 12.18
CA ASP A 32 -4.07 -6.51 13.57
C ASP A 32 -3.39 -5.25 14.11
N ALA A 33 -4.10 -4.53 14.98
CA ALA A 33 -3.58 -3.33 15.64
C ALA A 33 -2.58 -3.67 16.75
N HIS A 34 -2.50 -4.93 17.14
CA HIS A 34 -1.61 -5.42 18.19
C HIS A 34 -0.84 -6.63 17.69
N ALA A 35 0.43 -6.71 18.02
CA ALA A 35 1.29 -7.84 17.66
C ALA A 35 2.23 -8.15 18.80
N ARG A 36 2.87 -9.31 18.74
CA ARG A 36 3.82 -9.75 19.76
C ARG A 36 5.22 -9.70 19.21
N GLU A 37 6.14 -9.15 20.00
CA GLU A 37 7.57 -9.12 19.65
C GLU A 37 8.08 -10.52 19.30
N GLY A 38 8.76 -10.64 18.16
CA GLY A 38 9.38 -11.89 17.75
C GLY A 38 8.46 -12.88 17.04
N GLU A 39 7.16 -12.58 16.93
CA GLU A 39 6.21 -13.46 16.25
C GLU A 39 5.85 -12.89 14.88
N LYS A 40 5.61 -13.77 13.91
CA LYS A 40 5.19 -13.34 12.56
C LYS A 40 3.88 -12.58 12.63
N LEU A 41 3.85 -11.44 11.97
CA LEU A 41 2.65 -10.64 11.75
C LEU A 41 2.34 -10.61 10.27
N LYS A 42 1.12 -10.99 9.91
CA LYS A 42 0.67 -10.85 8.52
C LYS A 42 0.15 -9.44 8.30
N VAL A 43 0.68 -8.78 7.28
CA VAL A 43 0.24 -7.45 6.86
C VAL A 43 -0.24 -7.57 5.42
N LYS A 44 -1.54 -7.43 5.21
CA LYS A 44 -2.11 -7.41 3.86
C LYS A 44 -2.12 -5.98 3.35
N VAL A 45 -1.68 -5.80 2.12
CA VAL A 45 -1.85 -4.54 1.40
C VAL A 45 -2.78 -4.80 0.21
N LYS A 46 -3.87 -4.06 0.16
CA LYS A 46 -4.86 -4.16 -0.91
C LYS A 46 -5.00 -2.80 -1.57
N LEU A 47 -5.01 -2.75 -2.89
CA LEU A 47 -5.26 -1.53 -3.64
C LEU A 47 -6.73 -1.41 -3.96
N GLY A 48 -7.31 -0.30 -3.49
CA GLY A 48 -8.71 0.00 -3.72
C GLY A 48 -9.64 -0.75 -2.78
N LYS A 49 -10.57 -0.01 -2.20
CA LYS A 49 -11.60 -0.58 -1.33
C LYS A 49 -12.77 -1.12 -2.15
N GLU A 50 -13.22 -0.35 -3.14
CA GLU A 50 -14.37 -0.68 -3.96
C GLU A 50 -14.02 -0.89 -5.43
N TYR A 51 -13.13 -0.07 -5.97
CA TYR A 51 -12.84 -0.01 -7.40
C TYR A 51 -11.58 -0.78 -7.75
N PRO A 52 -11.65 -1.73 -8.70
CA PRO A 52 -10.47 -2.47 -9.13
C PRO A 52 -9.59 -1.61 -10.02
N HIS A 53 -8.33 -2.02 -10.12
CA HIS A 53 -7.35 -1.39 -10.99
C HIS A 53 -7.20 -2.18 -12.28
N PRO A 54 -6.99 -1.51 -13.43
CA PRO A 54 -6.68 -2.21 -14.68
C PRO A 54 -5.38 -3.03 -14.59
N ASP A 55 -5.30 -4.05 -15.44
CA ASP A 55 -4.10 -4.87 -15.59
C ASP A 55 -3.79 -5.02 -17.08
N ASP A 56 -3.55 -3.90 -17.72
CA ASP A 56 -3.18 -3.85 -19.15
C ASP A 56 -1.67 -3.75 -19.31
N PRO A 57 -1.09 -4.18 -20.42
CA PRO A 57 0.37 -4.12 -20.60
C PRO A 57 0.98 -2.74 -20.42
N ASP A 58 0.22 -1.68 -20.69
CA ASP A 58 0.66 -0.29 -20.55
C ASP A 58 0.05 0.42 -19.34
N HIS A 59 -0.76 -0.27 -18.53
CA HIS A 59 -1.42 0.33 -17.37
C HIS A 59 -1.68 -0.73 -16.30
N TYR A 60 -0.77 -0.84 -15.35
CA TYR A 60 -0.86 -1.83 -14.28
C TYR A 60 -0.13 -1.34 -13.03
N ILE A 61 -0.32 -2.03 -11.92
CA ILE A 61 0.40 -1.74 -10.68
C ILE A 61 1.74 -2.46 -10.74
N ASN A 62 2.82 -1.69 -10.77
CA ASN A 62 4.18 -2.21 -10.93
C ASN A 62 4.71 -2.82 -9.63
N TYR A 63 4.55 -2.11 -8.53
CA TYR A 63 5.03 -2.63 -7.26
C TYR A 63 4.21 -2.12 -6.08
N VAL A 64 4.31 -2.85 -4.97
CA VAL A 64 3.73 -2.49 -3.69
C VAL A 64 4.84 -2.61 -2.65
N GLN A 65 4.99 -1.58 -1.81
CA GLN A 65 6.00 -1.54 -0.76
C GLN A 65 5.36 -1.42 0.60
N LEU A 66 6.02 -1.98 1.60
CA LEU A 66 5.65 -1.83 3.00
C LEU A 66 6.80 -1.16 3.76
N TRP A 67 6.46 -0.13 4.52
CA TRP A 67 7.40 0.66 5.31
C TRP A 67 6.96 0.71 6.76
N ASN A 68 7.92 0.75 7.68
CA ASN A 68 7.69 1.10 9.08
C ASN A 68 8.40 2.44 9.31
N ARG A 69 7.60 3.50 9.46
CA ARG A 69 8.12 4.87 9.51
C ARG A 69 9.02 5.11 8.30
N GLU A 70 10.29 5.49 8.48
CA GLU A 70 11.25 5.71 7.40
C GLU A 70 12.00 4.45 6.96
N THR A 71 11.69 3.29 7.57
CA THR A 71 12.39 2.04 7.28
C THR A 71 11.65 1.20 6.26
N PHE A 72 12.29 0.92 5.15
CA PHE A 72 11.77 0.01 4.14
C PHE A 72 11.79 -1.42 4.66
N LEU A 73 10.66 -2.12 4.56
CA LEU A 73 10.55 -3.50 5.04
C LEU A 73 10.50 -4.54 3.93
N ALA A 74 9.66 -4.32 2.93
CA ALA A 74 9.40 -5.34 1.92
C ALA A 74 8.82 -4.71 0.66
N GLU A 75 8.96 -5.44 -0.45
CA GLU A 75 8.45 -5.00 -1.74
C GLU A 75 8.00 -6.21 -2.56
N ALA A 76 6.89 -6.06 -3.25
CA ALA A 76 6.42 -7.05 -4.22
C ALA A 76 6.31 -6.37 -5.59
N HIS A 77 6.93 -6.96 -6.60
CA HIS A 77 6.88 -6.49 -7.97
C HIS A 77 5.91 -7.36 -8.78
N PHE A 78 5.19 -6.71 -9.69
CA PHE A 78 4.26 -7.39 -10.59
C PHE A 78 4.66 -7.15 -12.03
N ALA A 79 4.56 -8.19 -12.84
CA ALA A 79 4.65 -8.08 -14.28
C ALA A 79 3.28 -7.69 -14.85
N PRO A 80 3.24 -7.07 -16.03
CA PRO A 80 1.95 -6.86 -16.70
C PRO A 80 1.26 -8.22 -16.91
N GLY A 81 -0.05 -8.26 -16.69
CA GLY A 81 -0.82 -9.48 -16.82
C GLY A 81 -0.91 -10.33 -15.55
N ALA A 82 -0.33 -9.87 -14.44
CA ALA A 82 -0.37 -10.63 -13.18
C ALA A 82 -1.79 -10.88 -12.66
N LEU A 83 -2.76 -10.04 -13.05
CA LEU A 83 -4.18 -10.21 -12.72
C LEU A 83 -4.98 -10.81 -13.88
N GLY A 84 -4.31 -11.40 -14.88
CA GLY A 84 -4.96 -12.04 -16.02
C GLY A 84 -5.41 -11.08 -17.10
N ASN A 85 -4.79 -9.92 -17.22
CA ASN A 85 -5.11 -8.89 -18.20
C ASN A 85 -6.56 -8.39 -18.09
N GLN A 86 -7.07 -8.36 -16.87
CA GLN A 86 -8.39 -7.83 -16.57
C GLN A 86 -8.36 -7.07 -15.25
N SER A 87 -9.33 -6.20 -15.03
CA SER A 87 -9.39 -5.40 -13.81
C SER A 87 -9.51 -6.30 -12.58
N GLY A 88 -8.81 -5.92 -11.53
CA GLY A 88 -8.85 -6.65 -10.26
C GLY A 88 -8.22 -5.83 -9.16
N HIS A 89 -8.35 -6.30 -7.92
CA HIS A 89 -7.67 -5.69 -6.79
C HIS A 89 -6.31 -6.35 -6.62
N VAL A 90 -5.26 -5.53 -6.60
CA VAL A 90 -3.94 -6.03 -6.24
C VAL A 90 -3.92 -6.27 -4.74
N GLU A 91 -3.52 -7.45 -4.32
CA GLU A 91 -3.43 -7.82 -2.91
C GLU A 91 -2.12 -8.54 -2.67
N VAL A 92 -1.44 -8.16 -1.58
CA VAL A 92 -0.17 -8.78 -1.18
C VAL A 92 -0.23 -9.05 0.31
N ASP A 93 0.14 -10.25 0.73
CA ASP A 93 0.35 -10.57 2.12
C ASP A 93 1.84 -10.56 2.41
N PHE A 94 2.27 -9.62 3.25
CA PHE A 94 3.64 -9.61 3.77
C PHE A 94 3.65 -10.23 5.16
N TYR A 95 4.67 -11.03 5.44
CA TYR A 95 4.90 -11.56 6.77
C TYR A 95 6.15 -10.92 7.33
N ILE A 96 6.00 -10.16 8.41
CA ILE A 96 7.12 -9.48 9.07
C ILE A 96 7.18 -9.93 10.52
N VAL A 97 8.35 -9.74 11.15
CA VAL A 97 8.55 -10.08 12.55
C VAL A 97 8.89 -8.79 13.29
N PRO A 98 7.97 -8.29 14.13
CA PRO A 98 8.22 -7.04 14.84
C PRO A 98 9.27 -7.18 15.93
N GLY A 99 10.03 -6.10 16.13
CA GLY A 99 10.91 -5.92 17.28
C GLY A 99 10.12 -5.37 18.47
N PRO A 100 10.80 -4.79 19.46
CA PRO A 100 10.16 -4.34 20.70
C PRO A 100 9.42 -3.01 20.58
N VAL A 101 9.63 -2.25 19.50
CA VAL A 101 9.08 -0.90 19.35
C VAL A 101 7.84 -0.95 18.49
N SER A 102 6.78 -0.27 18.95
CA SER A 102 5.54 -0.14 18.18
C SER A 102 5.83 0.45 16.80
N MET A 103 5.06 -0.03 15.81
CA MET A 103 5.28 0.32 14.42
C MET A 103 4.22 1.32 13.92
N ASN A 104 4.61 2.07 12.92
CA ASN A 104 3.69 2.90 12.16
C ASN A 104 3.85 2.54 10.68
N LEU A 105 2.99 1.63 10.21
CA LEU A 105 3.13 1.03 8.90
C LEU A 105 2.51 1.93 7.82
N THR A 106 3.19 2.02 6.69
CA THR A 106 2.73 2.74 5.51
C THR A 106 2.98 1.87 4.29
N ALA A 107 2.01 1.79 3.41
CA ALA A 107 2.17 1.10 2.13
C ALA A 107 2.27 2.11 1.01
N MET A 108 3.08 1.77 0.01
CA MET A 108 3.19 2.55 -1.22
C MET A 108 2.95 1.65 -2.42
N ALA A 109 2.35 2.21 -3.46
CA ALA A 109 2.11 1.49 -4.70
C ALA A 109 2.34 2.40 -5.88
N VAL A 110 2.85 1.82 -6.97
CA VAL A 110 3.08 2.58 -8.20
C VAL A 110 2.22 2.04 -9.33
N CYS A 111 1.39 2.93 -9.87
CA CYS A 111 0.69 2.69 -11.12
C CYS A 111 1.59 3.21 -12.26
N THR A 112 1.76 2.41 -13.31
CA THR A 112 2.63 2.77 -14.43
C THR A 112 2.21 4.07 -15.14
N ASN A 113 0.90 4.41 -15.09
CA ASN A 113 0.38 5.62 -15.70
C ASN A 113 0.17 6.77 -14.72
N HIS A 114 -0.11 6.47 -13.45
CA HIS A 114 -0.58 7.47 -12.49
C HIS A 114 0.34 7.65 -11.28
N GLY A 115 1.51 7.04 -11.30
CA GLY A 115 2.56 7.33 -10.34
C GLY A 115 2.41 6.69 -8.97
N LEU A 116 3.01 7.31 -7.98
CA LEU A 116 3.17 6.78 -6.63
C LEU A 116 2.02 7.20 -5.72
N TRP A 117 1.46 6.22 -5.02
CA TRP A 117 0.34 6.41 -4.09
C TRP A 117 0.69 5.84 -2.72
N GLN A 118 0.27 6.53 -1.68
CA GLN A 118 0.59 6.16 -0.30
C GLN A 118 -0.69 5.89 0.49
N SER A 119 -0.65 4.86 1.33
CA SER A 119 -1.75 4.52 2.23
C SER A 119 -1.83 5.50 3.41
N GLU A 120 -2.95 5.45 4.12
CA GLU A 120 -2.98 5.95 5.48
C GLU A 120 -2.08 5.07 6.34
N SER A 121 -1.54 5.64 7.41
CA SER A 121 -0.69 4.90 8.33
C SER A 121 -1.50 3.97 9.20
N LYS A 122 -0.93 2.81 9.50
CA LYS A 122 -1.52 1.84 10.42
C LYS A 122 -0.58 1.66 11.60
N GLU A 123 -1.04 2.06 12.78
CA GLU A 123 -0.29 1.88 14.01
C GLU A 123 -0.45 0.46 14.51
N VAL A 124 0.67 -0.19 14.88
CA VAL A 124 0.67 -1.52 15.46
C VAL A 124 1.42 -1.48 16.78
N THR A 125 0.70 -1.75 17.86
CA THR A 125 1.27 -1.79 19.21
C THR A 125 1.92 -3.14 19.44
N ILE A 126 3.15 -3.14 19.94
CA ILE A 126 3.92 -4.36 20.15
C ILE A 126 3.92 -4.74 21.63
N GLN A 127 3.56 -5.99 21.90
CA GLN A 127 3.61 -6.60 23.23
C GLN A 127 4.82 -7.50 23.33
N LYS A 128 5.42 -7.48 24.48
CA LYS A 128 6.61 -8.33 24.76
C LYS A 128 6.23 -9.75 25.19
#